data_3848ac296b1f11b874d23afc80b2ecb0
#
_entry.id   3848ac296b1f11b874d23afc80b2ecb0
#
_cell.length_a   1.000
_cell.length_b   1.000
_cell.length_c   1.000
_cell.angle_alpha   90.00
_cell.angle_beta   90.00
_cell.angle_gamma   90.00
#
_symmetry.space_group_name_H-M   'P 1'
#
loop_
_entity.id
_entity.type
_entity.pdbx_description
1 polymer ?
#
loop_
_entity_poly.entity_id
_entity_poly.type
_entity_poly.pdbx_seq_one_letter_code
_entity_poly.pdbx_strand_id
1 'polypeptide(L)'
;LTRYATVLNRVLPVPTQVASGQCVEVELFARYPLKKITAEKSTTAVKPGVLNGRYRVTFANGNHITFVSHGETTLLSEKGKLKLQSHLDREEYVARVLDREAKSTPPEAAKAMTVAIRTFLQQNANREGDCLTIPDSSATQRVSASPATTGARTMAAWTQDLIYAGDPVHYHGSRATEGTLSWRQA
;
A
#
# COMPACT_ATOMS: atom_id res chain seq x y z
N LEU A 1 7.83 1.88 -22.81
CA LEU A 1 8.46 2.94 -22.01
C LEU A 1 8.57 4.25 -22.78
N THR A 2 9.09 4.26 -24.01
CA THR A 2 9.34 5.46 -24.81
C THR A 2 8.06 6.27 -25.13
N ARG A 3 6.92 5.62 -25.37
CA ARG A 3 5.64 6.30 -25.62
C ARG A 3 5.10 7.05 -24.41
N TYR A 4 5.23 6.46 -23.22
CA TYR A 4 4.79 7.09 -21.97
C TYR A 4 5.70 8.27 -21.58
N ALA A 5 7.01 8.13 -21.75
CA ALA A 5 7.95 9.21 -21.52
C ALA A 5 7.65 10.43 -22.42
N THR A 6 7.20 10.23 -23.65
CA THR A 6 6.88 11.34 -24.57
C THR A 6 5.62 12.09 -24.16
N VAL A 7 4.62 11.43 -23.61
CA VAL A 7 3.42 12.08 -23.08
C VAL A 7 3.72 12.77 -21.75
N LEU A 8 4.48 12.13 -20.89
CA LEU A 8 4.88 12.65 -19.57
C LEU A 8 5.83 13.84 -19.67
N ASN A 9 6.75 13.88 -20.64
CA ASN A 9 7.67 15.00 -20.88
C ASN A 9 6.97 16.33 -21.18
N ARG A 10 5.70 16.34 -21.49
CA ARG A 10 4.94 17.57 -21.73
C ARG A 10 4.21 18.11 -20.50
N VAL A 11 4.03 17.28 -19.47
CA VAL A 11 3.07 17.57 -18.38
C VAL A 11 3.57 17.15 -17.00
N LEU A 12 4.44 16.14 -16.90
CA LEU A 12 4.93 15.58 -15.63
C LEU A 12 6.45 15.38 -15.67
N PRO A 13 7.13 15.33 -14.50
CA PRO A 13 8.54 14.98 -14.41
C PRO A 13 8.82 13.62 -15.06
N VAL A 14 9.99 13.49 -15.66
CA VAL A 14 10.42 12.22 -16.27
C VAL A 14 10.47 11.13 -15.21
N PRO A 15 9.90 9.94 -15.49
CA PRO A 15 10.06 8.82 -14.59
C PRO A 15 11.54 8.48 -14.37
N THR A 16 11.92 8.27 -13.13
CA THR A 16 13.26 7.83 -12.74
C THR A 16 13.17 6.48 -12.06
N GLN A 17 14.29 5.77 -11.93
CA GLN A 17 14.35 4.52 -11.22
C GLN A 17 14.90 4.71 -9.81
N VAL A 18 14.35 3.94 -8.86
CA VAL A 18 14.88 3.78 -7.52
C VAL A 18 15.51 2.40 -7.37
N ALA A 19 16.35 2.22 -6.37
CA ALA A 19 16.99 0.95 -6.08
C ALA A 19 15.93 -0.15 -5.86
N SER A 20 16.18 -1.33 -6.42
CA SER A 20 15.33 -2.51 -6.26
C SER A 20 15.45 -3.11 -4.86
N GLY A 21 14.47 -3.95 -4.47
CA GLY A 21 14.55 -4.78 -3.26
C GLY A 21 14.37 -4.04 -1.93
N GLN A 22 13.85 -2.81 -1.95
CA GLN A 22 13.59 -2.07 -0.72
C GLN A 22 12.41 -2.66 0.05
N CYS A 23 12.56 -2.87 1.36
CA CYS A 23 11.49 -3.32 2.25
C CYS A 23 10.60 -2.16 2.73
N VAL A 24 9.36 -2.49 3.08
CA VAL A 24 8.37 -1.56 3.62
C VAL A 24 7.75 -2.17 4.87
N GLU A 25 7.83 -1.44 5.98
CA GLU A 25 7.14 -1.74 7.22
C GLU A 25 5.83 -0.95 7.27
N VAL A 26 4.71 -1.67 7.37
CA VAL A 26 3.37 -1.07 7.35
C VAL A 26 2.68 -1.36 8.67
N GLU A 27 2.29 -0.30 9.42
CA GLU A 27 1.34 -0.45 10.51
C GLU A 27 -0.08 -0.51 9.93
N LEU A 28 -0.64 -1.73 9.85
CA LEU A 28 -1.98 -1.95 9.33
C LEU A 28 -3.04 -1.38 10.27
N PHE A 29 -4.07 -0.73 9.71
CA PHE A 29 -5.17 -0.13 10.46
C PHE A 29 -4.76 0.92 11.49
N ALA A 30 -3.69 1.66 11.27
CA ALA A 30 -3.07 2.57 12.23
C ALA A 30 -4.04 3.58 12.90
N ARG A 31 -5.15 3.93 12.23
CA ARG A 31 -6.18 4.84 12.78
C ARG A 31 -7.31 4.15 13.54
N TYR A 32 -7.35 2.82 13.54
CA TYR A 32 -8.46 2.07 14.12
C TYR A 32 -7.96 1.23 15.28
N PRO A 33 -8.31 1.58 16.53
CA PRO A 33 -7.89 0.79 17.70
C PRO A 33 -8.34 -0.65 17.57
N LEU A 34 -7.38 -1.58 17.65
CA LEU A 34 -7.63 -3.01 17.59
C LEU A 34 -8.09 -3.51 18.97
N LYS A 35 -9.19 -4.24 19.00
CA LYS A 35 -9.73 -4.86 20.22
C LYS A 35 -9.24 -6.30 20.38
N LYS A 36 -9.31 -7.07 19.30
CA LYS A 36 -9.02 -8.51 19.33
C LYS A 36 -8.69 -9.03 17.93
N ILE A 37 -7.80 -10.01 17.86
CA ILE A 37 -7.52 -10.79 16.66
C ILE A 37 -7.75 -12.26 16.97
N THR A 38 -8.47 -12.97 16.11
CA THR A 38 -8.76 -14.40 16.23
C THR A 38 -8.44 -15.09 14.90
N ALA A 39 -8.08 -16.38 14.95
CA ALA A 39 -8.14 -17.19 13.75
C ALA A 39 -9.59 -17.25 13.23
N GLU A 40 -9.79 -17.36 11.92
CA GLU A 40 -11.12 -17.18 11.29
C GLU A 40 -12.22 -18.05 11.92
N LYS A 41 -11.89 -19.28 12.27
CA LYS A 41 -12.83 -20.25 12.86
C LYS A 41 -12.78 -20.35 14.38
N SER A 42 -12.08 -19.40 15.05
CA SER A 42 -11.89 -19.40 16.49
C SER A 42 -12.49 -18.16 17.14
N THR A 43 -12.92 -18.28 18.38
CA THR A 43 -13.31 -17.16 19.22
C THR A 43 -12.19 -16.72 20.16
N THR A 44 -11.14 -17.54 20.29
CA THR A 44 -9.99 -17.27 21.15
C THR A 44 -9.05 -16.26 20.51
N ALA A 45 -8.67 -15.25 21.29
CA ALA A 45 -7.68 -14.27 20.85
C ALA A 45 -6.32 -14.92 20.63
N VAL A 46 -5.68 -14.59 19.51
CA VAL A 46 -4.30 -15.01 19.24
C VAL A 46 -3.33 -14.19 20.10
N LYS A 47 -2.22 -14.82 20.48
CA LYS A 47 -1.12 -14.16 21.21
C LYS A 47 -0.26 -13.35 20.23
N PRO A 48 0.46 -12.32 20.72
CA PRO A 48 1.46 -11.62 19.92
C PRO A 48 2.45 -12.57 19.27
N GLY A 49 2.82 -12.30 18.03
CA GLY A 49 3.71 -13.12 17.21
C GLY A 49 3.39 -13.05 15.72
N VAL A 50 4.17 -13.79 14.95
CA VAL A 50 3.99 -13.88 13.48
C VAL A 50 2.68 -14.59 13.16
N LEU A 51 1.92 -14.03 12.23
CA LEU A 51 0.65 -14.57 11.80
C LEU A 51 0.81 -15.34 10.48
N ASN A 52 0.31 -16.58 10.46
CA ASN A 52 0.29 -17.40 9.25
C ASN A 52 -1.06 -18.11 9.17
N GLY A 53 -1.90 -17.69 8.23
CA GLY A 53 -3.27 -18.18 8.05
C GLY A 53 -4.28 -17.07 7.83
N ARG A 54 -5.54 -17.40 8.08
CA ARG A 54 -6.67 -16.48 7.93
C ARG A 54 -7.16 -16.01 9.30
N TYR A 55 -7.30 -14.70 9.47
CA TYR A 55 -7.60 -14.05 10.73
C TYR A 55 -8.76 -13.08 10.60
N ARG A 56 -9.44 -12.86 11.72
CA ARG A 56 -10.44 -11.81 11.91
C ARG A 56 -9.90 -10.78 12.89
N VAL A 57 -9.85 -9.53 12.45
CA VAL A 57 -9.59 -8.37 13.31
C VAL A 57 -10.91 -7.79 13.75
N THR A 58 -11.08 -7.57 15.05
CA THR A 58 -12.20 -6.83 15.63
C THR A 58 -11.67 -5.51 16.18
N PHE A 59 -12.29 -4.42 15.77
CA PHE A 59 -11.95 -3.07 16.20
C PHE A 59 -12.69 -2.67 17.48
N ALA A 60 -12.24 -1.62 18.14
CA ALA A 60 -12.86 -1.11 19.37
C ALA A 60 -14.34 -0.71 19.18
N ASN A 61 -14.72 -0.25 17.97
CA ASN A 61 -16.09 0.10 17.60
C ASN A 61 -17.00 -1.12 17.30
N GLY A 62 -16.49 -2.35 17.41
CA GLY A 62 -17.22 -3.58 17.15
C GLY A 62 -17.18 -4.07 15.69
N ASN A 63 -16.75 -3.24 14.75
CA ASN A 63 -16.57 -3.66 13.37
C ASN A 63 -15.47 -4.72 13.27
N HIS A 64 -15.52 -5.53 12.22
CA HIS A 64 -14.49 -6.54 11.97
C HIS A 64 -14.21 -6.68 10.50
N ILE A 65 -13.02 -7.14 10.19
CA ILE A 65 -12.60 -7.56 8.84
C ILE A 65 -11.84 -8.87 8.93
N THR A 66 -11.74 -9.58 7.82
CA THR A 66 -10.88 -10.75 7.67
C THR A 66 -9.71 -10.43 6.75
N PHE A 67 -8.57 -11.04 7.04
CA PHE A 67 -7.37 -10.95 6.19
C PHE A 67 -6.59 -12.26 6.22
N VAL A 68 -5.70 -12.41 5.27
CA VAL A 68 -4.78 -13.55 5.16
C VAL A 68 -3.36 -13.03 5.35
N SER A 69 -2.56 -13.78 6.10
CA SER A 69 -1.11 -13.57 6.21
C SER A 69 -0.39 -14.88 5.91
N HIS A 70 0.74 -14.79 5.24
CA HIS A 70 1.65 -15.91 4.98
C HIS A 70 2.98 -15.77 5.74
N GLY A 71 2.94 -15.11 6.90
CA GLY A 71 4.10 -14.87 7.74
C GLY A 71 4.68 -13.46 7.66
N GLU A 72 4.19 -12.65 6.73
CA GLU A 72 4.64 -11.26 6.57
C GLU A 72 4.06 -10.30 7.61
N THR A 73 3.00 -10.69 8.32
CA THR A 73 2.33 -9.84 9.31
C THR A 73 2.57 -10.37 10.73
N THR A 74 2.94 -9.46 11.63
CA THR A 74 3.18 -9.72 13.05
C THR A 74 2.17 -8.98 13.90
N LEU A 75 1.56 -9.67 14.86
CA LEU A 75 0.78 -9.05 15.92
C LEU A 75 1.72 -8.64 17.05
N LEU A 76 1.71 -7.36 17.38
CA LEU A 76 2.47 -6.78 18.47
C LEU A 76 1.53 -6.34 19.61
N SER A 77 2.07 -6.31 20.83
CA SER A 77 1.40 -5.70 21.98
C SER A 77 2.35 -4.71 22.63
N GLU A 78 2.05 -3.44 22.50
CA GLU A 78 2.85 -2.34 23.06
C GLU A 78 2.02 -1.56 24.06
N LYS A 79 2.47 -1.51 25.32
CA LYS A 79 1.77 -0.78 26.40
C LYS A 79 0.26 -1.13 26.48
N GLY A 80 -0.07 -2.43 26.28
CA GLY A 80 -1.44 -2.93 26.30
C GLY A 80 -2.28 -2.62 25.04
N LYS A 81 -1.70 -2.01 24.01
CA LYS A 81 -2.33 -1.78 22.72
C LYS A 81 -1.87 -2.82 21.70
N LEU A 82 -2.82 -3.36 20.95
CA LEU A 82 -2.53 -4.27 19.84
C LEU A 82 -2.18 -3.46 18.59
N LYS A 83 -1.17 -3.91 17.86
CA LYS A 83 -0.76 -3.41 16.56
C LYS A 83 -0.53 -4.56 15.61
N LEU A 84 -0.82 -4.35 14.33
CA LEU A 84 -0.46 -5.25 13.25
C LEU A 84 0.58 -4.58 12.36
N GLN A 85 1.73 -5.19 12.26
CA GLN A 85 2.83 -4.71 11.42
C GLN A 85 3.12 -5.73 10.33
N SER A 86 3.14 -5.28 9.07
CA SER A 86 3.53 -6.11 7.94
C SER A 86 4.88 -5.69 7.39
N HIS A 87 5.75 -6.66 7.19
CA HIS A 87 7.03 -6.51 6.50
C HIS A 87 6.86 -6.97 5.06
N LEU A 88 6.93 -6.05 4.11
CA LEU A 88 6.63 -6.29 2.69
C LEU A 88 7.83 -5.92 1.81
N ASP A 89 7.95 -6.60 0.68
CA ASP A 89 8.68 -6.06 -0.45
C ASP A 89 7.95 -4.81 -0.97
N ARG A 90 8.68 -3.82 -1.49
CA ARG A 90 8.09 -2.57 -1.98
C ARG A 90 7.06 -2.80 -3.08
N GLU A 91 7.30 -3.73 -4.00
CA GLU A 91 6.38 -3.98 -5.11
C GLU A 91 5.10 -4.70 -4.62
N GLU A 92 5.20 -5.57 -3.61
CA GLU A 92 4.03 -6.12 -2.94
C GLU A 92 3.24 -5.03 -2.21
N TYR A 93 3.92 -4.07 -1.55
CA TYR A 93 3.26 -2.90 -0.95
C TYR A 93 2.50 -2.10 -2.01
N VAL A 94 3.14 -1.76 -3.12
CA VAL A 94 2.52 -1.01 -4.24
C VAL A 94 1.29 -1.75 -4.77
N ALA A 95 1.39 -3.06 -4.97
CA ALA A 95 0.27 -3.88 -5.43
C ALA A 95 -0.89 -3.93 -4.41
N ARG A 96 -0.60 -4.01 -3.11
CA ARG A 96 -1.62 -3.99 -2.04
C ARG A 96 -2.34 -2.64 -1.94
N VAL A 97 -1.64 -1.54 -2.17
CA VAL A 97 -2.27 -0.21 -2.25
C VAL A 97 -3.15 -0.12 -3.49
N LEU A 98 -2.66 -0.59 -4.65
CA LEU A 98 -3.44 -0.61 -5.90
C LEU A 98 -4.76 -1.38 -5.72
N ASP A 99 -4.72 -2.57 -5.13
CA ASP A 99 -5.92 -3.38 -4.86
C ASP A 99 -6.93 -2.65 -3.96
N ARG A 100 -6.44 -1.81 -3.06
CA ARG A 100 -7.30 -1.11 -2.11
C ARG A 100 -7.90 0.17 -2.69
N GLU A 101 -7.14 0.89 -3.49
CA GLU A 101 -7.51 2.23 -3.95
C GLU A 101 -8.03 2.26 -5.39
N ALA A 102 -7.66 1.31 -6.23
CA ALA A 102 -7.95 1.32 -7.66
C ALA A 102 -8.58 0.01 -8.16
N LYS A 103 -9.45 -0.58 -7.38
CA LYS A 103 -10.19 -1.78 -7.78
C LYS A 103 -11.01 -1.50 -9.05
N SER A 104 -10.83 -2.34 -10.08
CA SER A 104 -11.50 -2.20 -11.38
C SER A 104 -11.01 -1.05 -12.28
N THR A 105 -9.81 -0.54 -12.04
CA THR A 105 -9.18 0.47 -12.90
C THR A 105 -8.68 -0.15 -14.21
N PRO A 106 -8.81 0.53 -15.37
CA PRO A 106 -8.23 0.06 -16.63
C PRO A 106 -6.71 -0.17 -16.49
N PRO A 107 -6.13 -1.17 -17.20
CA PRO A 107 -4.73 -1.56 -17.02
C PRO A 107 -3.73 -0.41 -17.15
N GLU A 108 -3.92 0.49 -18.11
CA GLU A 108 -2.99 1.61 -18.33
C GLU A 108 -3.06 2.65 -17.19
N ALA A 109 -4.28 2.94 -16.70
CA ALA A 109 -4.44 3.79 -15.53
C ALA A 109 -3.91 3.12 -14.26
N ALA A 110 -4.07 1.79 -14.12
CA ALA A 110 -3.49 1.04 -13.01
C ALA A 110 -1.96 1.09 -13.01
N LYS A 111 -1.31 0.98 -14.18
CA LYS A 111 0.15 1.16 -14.32
C LYS A 111 0.60 2.57 -13.91
N ALA A 112 -0.09 3.61 -14.38
CA ALA A 112 0.21 4.98 -13.97
C ALA A 112 0.05 5.15 -12.45
N MET A 113 -0.98 4.54 -11.87
CA MET A 113 -1.22 4.60 -10.44
C MET A 113 -0.14 3.88 -9.63
N THR A 114 0.41 2.76 -10.10
CA THR A 114 1.53 2.10 -9.40
C THR A 114 2.77 2.99 -9.31
N VAL A 115 3.06 3.77 -10.35
CA VAL A 115 4.14 4.77 -10.33
C VAL A 115 3.85 5.87 -9.31
N ALA A 116 2.62 6.39 -9.28
CA ALA A 116 2.21 7.41 -8.30
C ALA A 116 2.27 6.89 -6.85
N ILE A 117 1.79 5.67 -6.59
CA ILE A 117 1.85 5.00 -5.28
C ILE A 117 3.30 4.87 -4.82
N ARG A 118 4.18 4.38 -5.68
CA ARG A 118 5.60 4.20 -5.37
C ARG A 118 6.30 5.54 -5.12
N THR A 119 5.96 6.56 -5.90
CA THR A 119 6.48 7.93 -5.72
C THR A 119 6.05 8.50 -4.37
N PHE A 120 4.75 8.39 -4.03
CA PHE A 120 4.23 8.84 -2.75
C PHE A 120 4.94 8.14 -1.58
N LEU A 121 5.12 6.83 -1.66
CA LEU A 121 5.85 6.06 -0.65
C LEU A 121 7.27 6.60 -0.45
N GLN A 122 8.02 6.82 -1.53
CA GLN A 122 9.40 7.33 -1.46
C GLN A 122 9.49 8.75 -0.88
N GLN A 123 8.47 9.56 -1.09
CA GLN A 123 8.43 10.96 -0.65
C GLN A 123 7.92 11.13 0.78
N ASN A 124 7.09 10.21 1.29
CA ASN A 124 6.34 10.41 2.53
C ASN A 124 6.62 9.36 3.62
N ALA A 125 7.26 8.25 3.29
CA ALA A 125 7.62 7.25 4.29
C ALA A 125 8.85 7.70 5.10
N ASN A 126 8.88 7.33 6.38
CA ASN A 126 10.07 7.44 7.18
C ASN A 126 11.07 6.32 6.80
N ARG A 127 12.35 6.55 7.04
CA ARG A 127 13.39 5.53 6.90
C ARG A 127 13.79 5.00 8.26
N GLU A 128 13.69 3.69 8.42
CA GLU A 128 14.17 2.98 9.60
C GLU A 128 15.09 1.83 9.15
N GLY A 129 16.41 2.05 9.28
CA GLY A 129 17.40 1.14 8.70
C GLY A 129 17.27 1.07 7.17
N ASP A 130 17.12 -0.14 6.64
CA ASP A 130 16.99 -0.39 5.20
C ASP A 130 15.55 -0.32 4.70
N CYS A 131 14.55 -0.24 5.61
CA CYS A 131 13.15 -0.24 5.27
C CYS A 131 12.55 1.17 5.26
N LEU A 132 11.48 1.32 4.47
CA LEU A 132 10.57 2.45 4.54
C LEU A 132 9.44 2.10 5.53
N THR A 133 9.09 3.03 6.41
CA THR A 133 8.02 2.85 7.39
C THR A 133 6.87 3.81 7.10
N ILE A 134 5.66 3.28 6.96
CA ILE A 134 4.46 4.07 6.66
C ILE A 134 3.22 3.47 7.34
N PRO A 135 2.32 4.31 7.92
CA PRO A 135 1.05 3.82 8.46
C PRO A 135 0.01 3.63 7.35
N ASP A 136 -0.78 2.55 7.44
CA ASP A 136 -1.99 2.36 6.64
C ASP A 136 -3.08 3.31 7.12
N SER A 137 -3.33 4.37 6.38
CA SER A 137 -4.35 5.35 6.72
C SER A 137 -4.86 6.13 5.51
N SER A 138 -6.05 6.74 5.65
CA SER A 138 -6.60 7.65 4.63
C SER A 138 -5.81 8.96 4.47
N ALA A 139 -4.90 9.29 5.38
CA ALA A 139 -4.02 10.45 5.28
C ALA A 139 -2.71 10.14 4.55
N THR A 140 -2.39 8.86 4.38
CA THR A 140 -1.24 8.36 3.63
C THR A 140 -1.73 7.53 2.45
N GLN A 141 -1.64 6.22 2.55
CA GLN A 141 -2.14 5.26 1.55
C GLN A 141 -2.89 4.14 2.25
N ARG A 142 -4.00 3.71 1.67
CA ARG A 142 -4.72 2.53 2.17
C ARG A 142 -4.10 1.27 1.61
N VAL A 143 -3.76 0.34 2.51
CA VAL A 143 -3.08 -0.91 2.17
C VAL A 143 -4.01 -2.09 2.40
N SER A 144 -4.04 -3.04 1.48
CA SER A 144 -4.71 -4.32 1.71
C SER A 144 -3.95 -5.10 2.78
N ALA A 145 -4.66 -5.55 3.81
CA ALA A 145 -4.07 -6.40 4.84
C ALA A 145 -3.79 -7.84 4.34
N SER A 146 -4.44 -8.24 3.25
CA SER A 146 -4.19 -9.53 2.58
C SER A 146 -3.20 -9.36 1.44
N PRO A 147 -2.56 -10.46 1.00
CA PRO A 147 -1.70 -10.45 -0.19
C PRO A 147 -2.40 -9.85 -1.40
N ALA A 148 -1.62 -9.15 -2.22
CA ALA A 148 -2.14 -8.51 -3.43
C ALA A 148 -2.67 -9.56 -4.43
N THR A 149 -3.64 -9.14 -5.25
CA THR A 149 -4.11 -9.94 -6.37
C THR A 149 -3.03 -10.11 -7.44
N THR A 150 -3.12 -11.17 -8.22
CA THR A 150 -2.21 -11.40 -9.35
C THR A 150 -2.24 -10.22 -10.33
N GLY A 151 -3.42 -9.65 -10.59
CA GLY A 151 -3.55 -8.48 -11.47
C GLY A 151 -2.79 -7.26 -10.95
N ALA A 152 -2.92 -6.94 -9.67
CA ALA A 152 -2.21 -5.82 -9.07
C ALA A 152 -0.69 -6.03 -9.08
N ARG A 153 -0.22 -7.25 -8.77
CA ARG A 153 1.21 -7.60 -8.88
C ARG A 153 1.74 -7.47 -10.30
N THR A 154 0.97 -7.89 -11.31
CA THR A 154 1.35 -7.73 -12.71
C THR A 154 1.53 -6.26 -13.08
N MET A 155 0.64 -5.38 -12.62
CA MET A 155 0.75 -3.93 -12.89
C MET A 155 1.95 -3.32 -12.16
N ALA A 156 2.18 -3.67 -10.89
CA ALA A 156 3.34 -3.22 -10.14
C ALA A 156 4.66 -3.69 -10.78
N ALA A 157 4.75 -4.96 -11.18
CA ALA A 157 5.92 -5.53 -11.84
C ALA A 157 6.20 -4.87 -13.19
N TRP A 158 5.17 -4.52 -13.96
CA TRP A 158 5.32 -3.86 -15.26
C TRP A 158 5.98 -2.47 -15.14
N THR A 159 5.75 -1.77 -14.02
CA THR A 159 6.32 -0.44 -13.73
C THR A 159 7.39 -0.50 -12.65
N GLN A 160 7.96 -1.65 -12.42
CA GLN A 160 8.89 -1.89 -11.31
C GLN A 160 9.96 -0.79 -11.23
N ASP A 161 10.22 -0.35 -10.00
CA ASP A 161 11.23 0.65 -9.66
C ASP A 161 11.00 2.07 -10.24
N LEU A 162 9.95 2.31 -11.02
CA LEU A 162 9.67 3.62 -11.60
C LEU A 162 8.97 4.54 -10.60
N ILE A 163 9.47 5.76 -10.49
CA ILE A 163 8.87 6.87 -9.74
C ILE A 163 8.88 8.14 -10.60
N TYR A 164 8.09 9.12 -10.22
CA TYR A 164 8.22 10.49 -10.73
C TYR A 164 9.31 11.23 -9.96
N ALA A 165 10.18 11.94 -10.67
CA ALA A 165 11.11 12.89 -10.07
C ALA A 165 10.45 14.26 -9.94
N GLY A 166 10.70 14.99 -8.85
CA GLY A 166 10.21 16.36 -8.66
C GLY A 166 9.25 16.54 -7.50
N ASP A 167 8.23 17.36 -7.71
CA ASP A 167 7.30 17.78 -6.66
C ASP A 167 6.52 16.61 -6.03
N PRO A 168 6.01 16.78 -4.79
CA PRO A 168 5.19 15.77 -4.12
C PRO A 168 4.00 15.35 -4.96
N VAL A 169 3.80 14.04 -5.08
CA VAL A 169 2.68 13.46 -5.81
C VAL A 169 1.49 13.28 -4.89
N HIS A 170 0.37 13.91 -5.28
CA HIS A 170 -0.94 13.66 -4.69
C HIS A 170 -1.88 13.15 -5.79
N TYR A 171 -2.64 12.10 -5.48
CA TYR A 171 -3.65 11.59 -6.40
C TYR A 171 -5.02 11.51 -5.72
N HIS A 172 -6.06 11.74 -6.51
CA HIS A 172 -7.44 11.69 -6.05
C HIS A 172 -8.18 10.57 -6.77
N GLY A 173 -8.89 9.74 -6.02
CA GLY A 173 -9.68 8.62 -6.55
C GLY A 173 -11.02 9.03 -7.18
N SER A 174 -11.35 10.33 -7.23
CA SER A 174 -12.62 10.85 -7.73
C SER A 174 -12.41 11.95 -8.77
N ARG A 175 -13.40 12.78 -8.98
CA ARG A 175 -13.40 13.83 -10.04
C ARG A 175 -12.15 14.69 -10.02
N ALA A 176 -11.66 15.03 -11.21
CA ALA A 176 -10.62 16.04 -11.37
C ALA A 176 -11.03 17.35 -10.69
N THR A 177 -10.15 17.88 -9.88
CA THR A 177 -10.27 19.21 -9.28
C THR A 177 -9.38 20.19 -10.05
N GLU A 178 -9.59 21.49 -9.86
CA GLU A 178 -8.72 22.50 -10.47
C GLU A 178 -7.24 22.22 -10.16
N GLY A 179 -6.39 22.25 -11.17
CA GLY A 179 -4.96 21.94 -11.06
C GLY A 179 -4.60 20.46 -11.09
N THR A 180 -5.58 19.54 -11.22
CA THR A 180 -5.30 18.11 -11.39
C THR A 180 -5.46 17.67 -12.83
N LEU A 181 -4.69 16.67 -13.24
CA LEU A 181 -4.83 16.00 -14.53
C LEU A 181 -5.71 14.76 -14.41
N SER A 182 -6.54 14.51 -15.39
CA SER A 182 -7.19 13.21 -15.51
C SER A 182 -6.18 12.15 -15.96
N TRP A 183 -6.46 10.87 -15.68
CA TRP A 183 -5.63 9.75 -16.16
C TRP A 183 -5.46 9.69 -17.68
N ARG A 184 -6.35 10.34 -18.43
CA ARG A 184 -6.21 10.48 -19.89
C ARG A 184 -5.26 11.59 -20.30
N GLN A 185 -5.04 12.56 -19.44
CA GLN A 185 -4.15 13.72 -19.67
C GLN A 185 -2.74 13.46 -19.09
N ALA A 186 -2.63 12.57 -18.11
CA ALA A 186 -1.38 12.09 -17.56
C ALA A 186 -0.84 10.89 -18.35
#